data_147b65c310eb8600556c680dbc4e67d8
#
_entry.id   147b65c310eb8600556c680dbc4e67d8
#
_cell.length_a   1.000
_cell.length_b   1.000
_cell.length_c   1.000
_cell.angle_alpha   90.00
_cell.angle_beta   90.00
_cell.angle_gamma   90.00
#
_symmetry.space_group_name_H-M   'P 1'
#
loop_
_entity.id
_entity.type
_entity.pdbx_description
1 polymer ?
#
loop_
_entity_poly.entity_id
_entity_poly.type
_entity_poly.pdbx_seq_one_letter_code
_entity_poly.pdbx_strand_id
1 'polypeptide(L)'
;MGGYVKRVIEMLPKLSEEEVRRLFKSVASENSLLDSIIESLPTGLVIVDKKWKILQKNKAANRFLFSGGVDESKSENEPIWNLISEEEIADFISKTAADDKSNVSEEFTTTCSDGSVRFLSVTIMSFVHQTEISGNIIKIDDVTQKRTQDVLLRRMENMAGLTNLAAGMAHEIKNPLGAISIHIQLIQRAIKKAREGDGILPEKKFLEEHLDVVNQEIDGLNKLVMDFLFAVRPVKAELTLSNPENIIKNITDFFTPEFNRSNVDVKTDFVAEKKRILIDDKLFREVLINIAQNAFAAVKSKFEECSEDSSSDEKEMTGRIVFSTFIKDDKYIVAISDNGCGMDSETASRIFEPYFTTKANGTGLGMTMAYKIIKEFGGEIQVKSEKGEGAVFSIILPVPQTEKKLLA
;
A
#
# COMPACT_ATOMS: atom_id res chain seq x y z
N MET A 1 -19.50 21.16 -36.21
CA MET A 1 -18.73 21.99 -37.22
C MET A 1 -18.95 21.58 -38.66
N GLY A 2 -19.09 20.30 -39.02
CA GLY A 2 -19.26 19.88 -40.43
C GLY A 2 -20.43 20.53 -41.20
N GLY A 3 -21.56 20.84 -40.53
CA GLY A 3 -22.72 21.47 -41.17
C GLY A 3 -22.52 22.96 -41.51
N TYR A 4 -21.69 23.67 -40.76
CA TYR A 4 -21.42 25.08 -41.02
C TYR A 4 -20.45 25.27 -42.19
N VAL A 5 -19.37 24.48 -42.21
CA VAL A 5 -18.39 24.50 -43.34
C VAL A 5 -19.04 24.10 -44.66
N LYS A 6 -19.93 23.11 -44.65
CA LYS A 6 -20.68 22.67 -45.85
C LYS A 6 -21.61 23.78 -46.38
N ARG A 7 -22.31 24.48 -45.50
CA ARG A 7 -23.16 25.66 -45.84
C ARG A 7 -22.31 26.83 -46.36
N VAL A 8 -21.13 27.09 -45.76
CA VAL A 8 -20.23 28.15 -46.21
C VAL A 8 -19.68 27.82 -47.61
N ILE A 9 -19.31 26.57 -47.90
CA ILE A 9 -18.86 26.13 -49.22
C ILE A 9 -19.98 26.28 -50.27
N GLU A 10 -21.22 25.95 -49.93
CA GLU A 10 -22.38 26.12 -50.82
C GLU A 10 -22.74 27.58 -51.06
N MET A 11 -22.39 28.49 -50.14
CA MET A 11 -22.60 29.94 -50.30
C MET A 11 -21.44 30.68 -50.97
N LEU A 12 -20.23 30.11 -50.98
CA LEU A 12 -19.02 30.72 -51.58
C LEU A 12 -19.22 31.34 -52.97
N PRO A 13 -19.94 30.68 -53.92
CA PRO A 13 -20.17 31.23 -55.24
C PRO A 13 -21.10 32.46 -55.29
N LYS A 14 -21.80 32.76 -54.16
CA LYS A 14 -22.75 33.86 -54.05
C LYS A 14 -22.23 35.05 -53.26
N LEU A 15 -21.00 34.92 -52.67
CA LEU A 15 -20.38 35.94 -51.84
C LEU A 15 -19.54 36.90 -52.70
N SER A 16 -19.53 38.15 -52.34
CA SER A 16 -18.61 39.13 -52.91
C SER A 16 -17.17 38.85 -52.49
N GLU A 17 -16.21 39.33 -53.31
CA GLU A 17 -14.78 39.15 -53.01
C GLU A 17 -14.38 39.69 -51.60
N GLU A 18 -15.03 40.76 -51.16
CA GLU A 18 -14.81 41.33 -49.81
C GLU A 18 -15.35 40.43 -48.68
N GLU A 19 -16.49 39.77 -48.90
CA GLU A 19 -17.08 38.84 -47.90
C GLU A 19 -16.25 37.56 -47.81
N VAL A 20 -15.76 37.06 -48.90
CA VAL A 20 -14.83 35.92 -48.92
C VAL A 20 -13.55 36.28 -48.18
N ARG A 21 -12.99 37.45 -48.45
CA ARG A 21 -11.77 37.93 -47.75
C ARG A 21 -11.98 38.12 -46.24
N ARG A 22 -13.17 38.59 -45.81
CA ARG A 22 -13.51 38.67 -44.38
C ARG A 22 -13.63 37.30 -43.75
N LEU A 23 -14.29 36.33 -44.40
CA LEU A 23 -14.38 34.96 -43.94
C LEU A 23 -13.02 34.32 -43.80
N PHE A 24 -12.14 34.46 -44.78
CA PHE A 24 -10.77 33.93 -44.72
C PHE A 24 -9.98 34.57 -43.56
N LYS A 25 -10.10 35.86 -43.35
CA LYS A 25 -9.46 36.54 -42.21
C LYS A 25 -9.99 36.03 -40.87
N SER A 26 -11.30 35.82 -40.77
CA SER A 26 -11.92 35.27 -39.56
C SER A 26 -11.43 33.87 -39.22
N VAL A 27 -11.45 32.96 -40.22
CA VAL A 27 -10.98 31.58 -40.09
C VAL A 27 -9.47 31.53 -39.78
N ALA A 28 -8.67 32.35 -40.47
CA ALA A 28 -7.23 32.45 -40.18
C ALA A 28 -6.94 32.96 -38.78
N SER A 29 -7.71 33.99 -38.29
CA SER A 29 -7.58 34.50 -36.93
C SER A 29 -7.98 33.46 -35.90
N GLU A 30 -9.05 32.69 -36.14
CA GLU A 30 -9.53 31.62 -35.22
C GLU A 30 -8.52 30.47 -35.13
N ASN A 31 -7.97 30.04 -36.28
CA ASN A 31 -6.91 29.02 -36.32
C ASN A 31 -5.64 29.49 -35.61
N SER A 32 -5.20 30.75 -35.84
CA SER A 32 -4.03 31.32 -35.18
C SER A 32 -4.23 31.41 -33.62
N LEU A 33 -5.47 31.68 -33.18
CA LEU A 33 -5.80 31.67 -31.76
C LEU A 33 -5.71 30.26 -31.18
N LEU A 34 -6.27 29.25 -31.86
CA LEU A 34 -6.21 27.84 -31.45
C LEU A 34 -4.76 27.35 -31.39
N ASP A 35 -3.95 27.65 -32.40
CA ASP A 35 -2.53 27.32 -32.40
C ASP A 35 -1.80 27.97 -31.21
N SER A 36 -2.07 29.25 -30.94
CA SER A 36 -1.47 29.97 -29.83
C SER A 36 -1.86 29.38 -28.47
N ILE A 37 -3.09 28.89 -28.33
CA ILE A 37 -3.56 28.20 -27.13
C ILE A 37 -2.80 26.88 -26.96
N ILE A 38 -2.74 26.05 -28.01
CA ILE A 38 -2.05 24.77 -27.97
C ILE A 38 -0.57 24.94 -27.62
N GLU A 39 0.09 25.95 -28.24
CA GLU A 39 1.50 26.29 -28.01
C GLU A 39 1.77 26.79 -26.59
N SER A 40 0.80 27.44 -25.94
CA SER A 40 0.93 27.98 -24.59
C SER A 40 0.66 26.94 -23.48
N LEU A 41 0.14 25.76 -23.82
CA LEU A 41 -0.13 24.73 -22.82
C LEU A 41 1.16 24.22 -22.16
N PRO A 42 1.17 24.04 -20.83
CA PRO A 42 2.30 23.45 -20.12
C PRO A 42 2.45 21.95 -20.37
N THR A 43 1.37 21.29 -20.77
CA THR A 43 1.30 19.87 -21.13
C THR A 43 1.82 19.69 -22.54
N GLY A 44 2.73 18.73 -22.74
CA GLY A 44 3.16 18.31 -24.08
C GLY A 44 2.04 17.61 -24.82
N LEU A 45 1.78 18.04 -26.06
CA LEU A 45 0.80 17.40 -26.93
C LEU A 45 1.45 17.08 -28.27
N VAL A 46 1.30 15.82 -28.67
CA VAL A 46 1.65 15.36 -30.02
C VAL A 46 0.46 14.63 -30.62
N ILE A 47 0.05 15.04 -31.79
CA ILE A 47 -1.01 14.39 -32.58
C ILE A 47 -0.32 13.60 -33.68
N VAL A 48 -0.64 12.34 -33.81
CA VAL A 48 -0.09 11.44 -34.83
C VAL A 48 -1.21 10.82 -35.68
N ASP A 49 -0.90 10.50 -36.93
CA ASP A 49 -1.81 9.78 -37.84
C ASP A 49 -1.88 8.26 -37.49
N LYS A 50 -2.64 7.50 -38.28
CA LYS A 50 -2.74 6.03 -38.16
C LYS A 50 -1.41 5.29 -38.38
N LYS A 51 -0.42 5.94 -39.00
CA LYS A 51 0.93 5.42 -39.22
C LYS A 51 1.94 5.94 -38.21
N TRP A 52 1.44 6.61 -37.14
CA TRP A 52 2.24 7.21 -36.05
C TRP A 52 3.19 8.32 -36.53
N LYS A 53 2.89 8.96 -37.65
CA LYS A 53 3.59 10.15 -38.13
C LYS A 53 3.05 11.38 -37.42
N ILE A 54 3.91 12.33 -37.09
CA ILE A 54 3.52 13.55 -36.39
C ILE A 54 2.72 14.44 -37.33
N LEU A 55 1.49 14.77 -36.91
CA LEU A 55 0.63 15.74 -37.60
C LEU A 55 0.78 17.13 -36.96
N GLN A 56 0.85 17.20 -35.63
CA GLN A 56 1.00 18.44 -34.89
C GLN A 56 1.68 18.16 -33.56
N LYS A 57 2.48 19.09 -33.08
CA LYS A 57 3.12 19.07 -31.75
C LYS A 57 3.22 20.48 -31.22
N ASN A 58 3.13 20.64 -29.89
CA ASN A 58 3.30 21.94 -29.25
C ASN A 58 4.71 22.12 -28.67
N LYS A 59 5.00 23.34 -28.23
CA LYS A 59 6.29 23.73 -27.64
C LYS A 59 6.69 22.89 -26.42
N ALA A 60 5.72 22.50 -25.58
CA ALA A 60 5.97 21.68 -24.41
C ALA A 60 6.40 20.25 -24.79
N ALA A 61 5.76 19.65 -25.80
CA ALA A 61 6.17 18.34 -26.33
C ALA A 61 7.59 18.37 -26.91
N ASN A 62 7.94 19.44 -27.63
CA ASN A 62 9.31 19.61 -28.12
C ASN A 62 10.33 19.60 -26.99
N ARG A 63 10.04 20.28 -25.88
CA ARG A 63 10.93 20.36 -24.72
C ARG A 63 11.04 19.04 -23.94
N PHE A 64 9.99 18.20 -23.95
CA PHE A 64 9.94 16.97 -23.16
C PHE A 64 10.50 15.76 -23.92
N LEU A 65 10.26 15.66 -25.23
CA LEU A 65 10.55 14.46 -26.00
C LEU A 65 11.72 14.62 -26.99
N PHE A 66 12.01 15.85 -27.43
CA PHE A 66 12.94 16.09 -28.53
C PHE A 66 14.10 16.97 -28.05
N SER A 67 15.13 16.36 -27.47
CA SER A 67 16.35 17.07 -27.01
C SER A 67 17.18 17.48 -28.23
N GLY A 68 17.25 18.77 -28.51
CA GLY A 68 18.12 19.32 -29.55
C GLY A 68 17.45 19.76 -30.85
N GLY A 69 16.12 19.77 -30.90
CA GLY A 69 15.37 20.16 -32.08
C GLY A 69 15.30 19.03 -33.09
N VAL A 70 14.10 18.66 -33.51
CA VAL A 70 13.91 17.72 -34.61
C VAL A 70 14.28 18.45 -35.88
N ASP A 71 15.19 17.89 -36.67
CA ASP A 71 15.48 18.34 -38.02
C ASP A 71 14.19 18.17 -38.83
N GLU A 72 13.48 19.28 -39.09
CA GLU A 72 12.15 19.26 -39.75
C GLU A 72 12.16 18.51 -41.06
N SER A 73 13.31 18.43 -41.72
CA SER A 73 13.47 17.67 -43.00
C SER A 73 13.42 16.16 -42.83
N LYS A 74 13.68 15.60 -41.62
CA LYS A 74 13.62 14.17 -41.33
C LYS A 74 12.29 13.73 -40.73
N SER A 75 11.51 14.67 -40.19
CA SER A 75 10.30 14.35 -39.41
C SER A 75 9.07 13.97 -40.23
N GLU A 76 9.02 14.32 -41.54
CA GLU A 76 7.81 14.16 -42.34
C GLU A 76 7.46 12.70 -42.72
N ASN A 77 8.40 11.77 -42.58
CA ASN A 77 8.20 10.39 -43.07
C ASN A 77 8.44 9.27 -42.09
N GLU A 78 8.94 9.55 -40.88
CA GLU A 78 9.28 8.53 -39.88
C GLU A 78 8.23 8.44 -38.76
N PRO A 79 8.01 7.24 -38.16
CA PRO A 79 7.20 7.10 -36.98
C PRO A 79 7.80 7.87 -35.79
N ILE A 80 6.94 8.35 -34.90
CA ILE A 80 7.34 9.23 -33.78
C ILE A 80 8.44 8.65 -32.90
N TRP A 81 8.45 7.35 -32.64
CA TRP A 81 9.44 6.70 -31.77
C TRP A 81 10.88 6.78 -32.29
N ASN A 82 11.09 6.97 -33.59
CA ASN A 82 12.42 7.20 -34.16
C ASN A 82 12.95 8.63 -33.92
N LEU A 83 12.08 9.54 -33.51
CA LEU A 83 12.37 10.95 -33.32
C LEU A 83 12.53 11.34 -31.84
N ILE A 84 12.11 10.46 -30.92
CA ILE A 84 12.16 10.69 -29.48
C ILE A 84 13.57 10.40 -28.97
N SER A 85 14.07 11.28 -28.10
CA SER A 85 15.42 11.17 -27.53
C SER A 85 15.53 10.12 -26.42
N GLU A 86 14.44 9.88 -25.67
CA GLU A 86 14.39 8.95 -24.53
C GLU A 86 13.94 7.56 -25.01
N GLU A 87 14.83 6.59 -24.96
CA GLU A 87 14.62 5.23 -25.47
C GLU A 87 13.43 4.52 -24.79
N GLU A 88 13.28 4.68 -23.45
CA GLU A 88 12.18 4.06 -22.70
C GLU A 88 10.80 4.58 -23.17
N ILE A 89 10.68 5.88 -23.45
CA ILE A 89 9.43 6.48 -23.94
C ILE A 89 9.16 6.04 -25.40
N ALA A 90 10.20 5.99 -26.23
CA ALA A 90 10.10 5.52 -27.60
C ALA A 90 9.62 4.07 -27.67
N ASP A 91 10.19 3.19 -26.83
CA ASP A 91 9.81 1.79 -26.68
C ASP A 91 8.36 1.62 -26.22
N PHE A 92 7.92 2.40 -25.23
CA PHE A 92 6.54 2.39 -24.74
C PHE A 92 5.55 2.74 -25.86
N ILE A 93 5.82 3.81 -26.61
CA ILE A 93 4.97 4.23 -27.72
C ILE A 93 4.94 3.18 -28.83
N SER A 94 6.10 2.62 -29.19
CA SER A 94 6.23 1.57 -30.19
C SER A 94 5.48 0.28 -29.82
N LYS A 95 5.59 -0.18 -28.57
CA LYS A 95 4.85 -1.33 -28.05
C LYS A 95 3.34 -1.09 -28.02
N THR A 96 2.93 0.10 -27.60
CA THR A 96 1.50 0.48 -27.58
C THR A 96 0.94 0.51 -29.00
N ALA A 97 1.73 0.95 -29.98
CA ALA A 97 1.35 0.94 -31.39
C ALA A 97 1.20 -0.49 -31.95
N ALA A 98 2.10 -1.39 -31.58
CA ALA A 98 2.06 -2.79 -32.00
C ALA A 98 0.87 -3.55 -31.40
N ASP A 99 0.50 -3.22 -30.16
CA ASP A 99 -0.60 -3.86 -29.43
C ASP A 99 -2.00 -3.26 -29.77
N ASP A 100 -2.06 -2.21 -30.59
CA ASP A 100 -3.28 -1.44 -30.92
C ASP A 100 -4.08 -1.02 -29.68
N LYS A 101 -3.38 -0.68 -28.59
CA LYS A 101 -3.99 -0.24 -27.34
C LYS A 101 -4.19 1.27 -27.31
N SER A 102 -5.34 1.70 -26.80
CA SER A 102 -5.65 3.11 -26.54
C SER A 102 -5.94 3.33 -25.05
N ASN A 103 -5.81 4.57 -24.58
CA ASN A 103 -5.98 4.97 -23.19
C ASN A 103 -4.99 4.29 -22.23
N VAL A 104 -3.72 4.20 -22.64
CA VAL A 104 -2.63 3.68 -21.80
C VAL A 104 -1.82 4.85 -21.27
N SER A 105 -1.40 4.78 -19.99
CA SER A 105 -0.58 5.80 -19.35
C SER A 105 0.56 5.12 -18.60
N GLU A 106 1.78 5.67 -18.72
CA GLU A 106 2.97 5.20 -18.01
C GLU A 106 3.81 6.41 -17.54
N GLU A 107 4.53 6.25 -16.43
CA GLU A 107 5.41 7.29 -15.88
C GLU A 107 6.87 6.94 -16.13
N PHE A 108 7.63 7.93 -16.59
CA PHE A 108 9.05 7.82 -16.94
C PHE A 108 9.90 8.77 -16.12
N THR A 109 11.13 8.37 -15.85
CA THR A 109 12.13 9.22 -15.22
C THR A 109 13.12 9.67 -16.26
N THR A 110 13.20 10.98 -16.51
CA THR A 110 14.13 11.55 -17.49
C THR A 110 15.15 12.44 -16.80
N THR A 111 16.35 12.53 -17.36
CA THR A 111 17.41 13.43 -16.85
C THR A 111 17.55 14.60 -17.82
N CYS A 112 17.33 15.81 -17.32
CA CYS A 112 17.49 17.03 -18.09
C CYS A 112 18.97 17.34 -18.37
N SER A 113 19.24 18.18 -19.35
CA SER A 113 20.60 18.61 -19.72
C SER A 113 21.35 19.32 -18.58
N ASP A 114 20.65 19.85 -17.59
CA ASP A 114 21.19 20.47 -16.37
C ASP A 114 21.47 19.47 -15.23
N GLY A 115 21.26 18.16 -15.47
CA GLY A 115 21.42 17.10 -14.48
C GLY A 115 20.22 16.93 -13.53
N SER A 116 19.18 17.75 -13.65
CA SER A 116 17.95 17.58 -12.85
C SER A 116 17.13 16.38 -13.32
N VAL A 117 16.49 15.71 -12.36
CA VAL A 117 15.59 14.58 -12.64
C VAL A 117 14.18 15.12 -12.80
N ARG A 118 13.50 14.66 -13.86
CA ARG A 118 12.11 15.00 -14.17
C ARG A 118 11.28 13.72 -14.29
N PHE A 119 10.05 13.77 -13.78
CA PHE A 119 9.09 12.68 -13.92
C PHE A 119 8.02 13.09 -14.93
N LEU A 120 7.91 12.33 -16.01
CA LEU A 120 6.96 12.56 -17.09
C LEU A 120 5.89 11.47 -17.07
N SER A 121 4.62 11.86 -17.11
CA SER A 121 3.50 10.94 -17.36
C SER A 121 3.12 11.02 -18.82
N VAL A 122 3.28 9.92 -19.55
CA VAL A 122 2.96 9.81 -20.97
C VAL A 122 1.66 9.03 -21.11
N THR A 123 0.64 9.66 -21.70
CA THR A 123 -0.67 9.05 -21.94
C THR A 123 -0.97 9.04 -23.44
N ILE A 124 -1.35 7.89 -23.96
CA ILE A 124 -1.73 7.70 -25.36
C ILE A 124 -3.24 7.51 -25.45
N MET A 125 -3.92 8.33 -26.24
CA MET A 125 -5.37 8.32 -26.43
C MET A 125 -5.71 8.31 -27.93
N SER A 126 -6.82 7.66 -28.29
CA SER A 126 -7.30 7.70 -29.69
C SER A 126 -7.78 9.10 -30.06
N PHE A 127 -7.37 9.56 -31.23
CA PHE A 127 -7.84 10.81 -31.84
C PHE A 127 -8.99 10.53 -32.80
N VAL A 128 -10.18 11.02 -32.43
CA VAL A 128 -11.40 10.85 -33.26
C VAL A 128 -11.72 12.15 -33.98
N HIS A 129 -11.79 12.13 -35.29
CA HIS A 129 -12.22 13.24 -36.12
C HIS A 129 -13.38 12.80 -37.00
N GLN A 130 -14.49 13.56 -37.01
CA GLN A 130 -15.71 13.28 -37.81
C GLN A 130 -16.24 11.83 -37.65
N THR A 131 -16.30 11.31 -36.39
CA THR A 131 -16.77 9.95 -36.07
C THR A 131 -15.84 8.79 -36.44
N GLU A 132 -14.69 9.05 -37.04
CA GLU A 132 -13.69 8.03 -37.33
C GLU A 132 -12.40 8.26 -36.52
N ILE A 133 -11.75 7.16 -36.14
CA ILE A 133 -10.42 7.23 -35.51
C ILE A 133 -9.45 7.68 -36.61
N SER A 134 -8.88 8.87 -36.45
CA SER A 134 -7.95 9.50 -37.40
C SER A 134 -6.48 9.34 -37.03
N GLY A 135 -6.20 8.89 -35.79
CA GLY A 135 -4.85 8.72 -35.25
C GLY A 135 -4.86 8.65 -33.74
N ASN A 136 -3.75 9.08 -33.11
CA ASN A 136 -3.62 9.11 -31.66
C ASN A 136 -3.12 10.47 -31.16
N ILE A 137 -3.46 10.79 -29.91
CA ILE A 137 -2.91 11.93 -29.17
C ILE A 137 -1.99 11.36 -28.09
N ILE A 138 -0.75 11.85 -28.08
CA ILE A 138 0.22 11.56 -27.03
C ILE A 138 0.28 12.80 -26.15
N LYS A 139 -0.14 12.65 -24.89
CA LYS A 139 -0.15 13.68 -23.86
C LYS A 139 1.02 13.43 -22.92
N ILE A 140 1.80 14.46 -22.64
CA ILE A 140 2.95 14.41 -21.75
C ILE A 140 2.80 15.45 -20.64
N ASP A 141 2.66 15.00 -19.41
CA ASP A 141 2.58 15.86 -18.25
C ASP A 141 3.86 15.76 -17.40
N ASP A 142 4.41 16.90 -17.02
CA ASP A 142 5.46 16.96 -16.01
C ASP A 142 4.82 16.84 -14.61
N VAL A 143 4.99 15.65 -14.00
CA VAL A 143 4.44 15.33 -12.68
C VAL A 143 5.47 15.45 -11.56
N THR A 144 6.65 16.04 -11.84
CA THR A 144 7.76 16.17 -10.90
C THR A 144 7.34 16.89 -9.63
N GLN A 145 6.68 18.03 -9.76
CA GLN A 145 6.23 18.83 -8.60
C GLN A 145 5.17 18.06 -7.79
N LYS A 146 4.20 17.45 -8.44
CA LYS A 146 3.15 16.65 -7.78
C LYS A 146 3.77 15.51 -7.00
N ARG A 147 4.69 14.75 -7.63
CA ARG A 147 5.38 13.62 -7.00
C ARG A 147 6.23 14.05 -5.80
N THR A 148 6.93 15.18 -5.92
CA THR A 148 7.70 15.77 -4.81
C THR A 148 6.79 16.15 -3.64
N GLN A 149 5.65 16.77 -3.92
CA GLN A 149 4.66 17.14 -2.90
C GLN A 149 4.06 15.89 -2.24
N ASP A 150 3.71 14.86 -3.00
CA ASP A 150 3.18 13.60 -2.46
C ASP A 150 4.20 12.91 -1.54
N VAL A 151 5.48 12.89 -1.93
CA VAL A 151 6.57 12.36 -1.08
C VAL A 151 6.73 13.18 0.19
N LEU A 152 6.65 14.52 0.10
CA LEU A 152 6.74 15.42 1.26
C LEU A 152 5.55 15.22 2.20
N LEU A 153 4.34 15.15 1.67
CA LEU A 153 3.13 14.89 2.45
C LEU A 153 3.22 13.55 3.19
N ARG A 154 3.61 12.48 2.51
CA ARG A 154 3.85 11.17 3.15
C ARG A 154 4.91 11.23 4.24
N ARG A 155 5.98 12.01 4.05
CA ARG A 155 6.99 12.24 5.10
C ARG A 155 6.43 13.00 6.29
N MET A 156 5.60 14.02 6.04
CA MET A 156 4.95 14.79 7.11
C MET A 156 3.93 13.96 7.88
N GLU A 157 3.12 13.15 7.21
CA GLU A 157 2.19 12.20 7.83
C GLU A 157 2.95 11.19 8.70
N ASN A 158 4.04 10.64 8.19
CA ASN A 158 4.91 9.75 8.97
C ASN A 158 5.54 10.46 10.18
N MET A 159 5.97 11.71 10.05
CA MET A 159 6.52 12.50 11.17
C MET A 159 5.46 12.85 12.22
N ALA A 160 4.25 13.20 11.82
CA ALA A 160 3.14 13.46 12.75
C ALA A 160 2.79 12.18 13.54
N GLY A 161 2.75 11.04 12.86
CA GLY A 161 2.64 9.73 13.49
C GLY A 161 3.76 9.47 14.49
N LEU A 162 5.01 9.77 14.15
CA LEU A 162 6.19 9.61 15.02
C LEU A 162 6.11 10.41 16.32
N THR A 163 5.59 11.64 16.30
CA THR A 163 5.49 12.47 17.49
C THR A 163 4.48 11.90 18.49
N ASN A 164 3.33 11.42 18.03
CA ASN A 164 2.35 10.74 18.85
C ASN A 164 2.88 9.39 19.38
N LEU A 165 3.62 8.67 18.52
CA LEU A 165 4.30 7.42 18.87
C LEU A 165 5.33 7.62 19.99
N ALA A 166 6.14 8.68 19.95
CA ALA A 166 7.17 8.95 20.95
C ALA A 166 6.56 9.30 22.34
N ALA A 167 5.44 10.03 22.37
CA ALA A 167 4.77 10.37 23.60
C ALA A 167 4.17 9.13 24.29
N GLY A 168 3.48 8.25 23.55
CA GLY A 168 2.94 6.99 24.06
C GLY A 168 4.06 6.07 24.58
N MET A 169 5.14 5.93 23.79
CA MET A 169 6.28 5.10 24.15
C MET A 169 6.98 5.54 25.45
N ALA A 170 7.09 6.86 25.68
CA ALA A 170 7.69 7.37 26.91
C ALA A 170 6.92 6.89 28.16
N HIS A 171 5.59 6.84 28.09
CA HIS A 171 4.75 6.30 29.15
C HIS A 171 4.92 4.79 29.32
N GLU A 172 4.94 4.05 28.22
CA GLU A 172 5.08 2.59 28.24
C GLU A 172 6.48 2.11 28.66
N ILE A 173 7.53 2.88 28.38
CA ILE A 173 8.88 2.61 28.91
C ILE A 173 8.96 2.91 30.40
N LYS A 174 8.32 3.99 30.87
CA LYS A 174 8.37 4.38 32.27
C LYS A 174 7.76 3.34 33.21
N ASN A 175 6.71 2.64 32.76
CA ASN A 175 6.00 1.64 33.57
C ASN A 175 6.91 0.45 33.96
N PRO A 176 7.50 -0.33 33.01
CA PRO A 176 8.41 -1.43 33.36
C PRO A 176 9.65 -0.97 34.10
N LEU A 177 10.21 0.21 33.79
CA LEU A 177 11.32 0.79 34.57
C LEU A 177 10.91 1.07 36.02
N GLY A 178 9.68 1.51 36.23
CA GLY A 178 9.12 1.68 37.61
C GLY A 178 9.02 0.36 38.36
N ALA A 179 8.47 -0.68 37.72
CA ALA A 179 8.37 -2.01 38.29
C ALA A 179 9.74 -2.61 38.60
N ILE A 180 10.69 -2.57 37.67
CA ILE A 180 12.08 -2.99 37.86
C ILE A 180 12.68 -2.29 39.07
N SER A 181 12.54 -0.96 39.17
CA SER A 181 13.07 -0.17 40.28
C SER A 181 12.49 -0.59 41.63
N ILE A 182 11.17 -0.85 41.70
CA ILE A 182 10.50 -1.30 42.93
C ILE A 182 11.03 -2.66 43.36
N HIS A 183 11.09 -3.64 42.46
CA HIS A 183 11.54 -4.99 42.79
C HIS A 183 13.01 -5.02 43.22
N ILE A 184 13.89 -4.25 42.53
CA ILE A 184 15.29 -4.08 42.95
C ILE A 184 15.37 -3.45 44.35
N GLN A 185 14.57 -2.41 44.67
CA GLN A 185 14.56 -1.80 45.99
C GLN A 185 14.08 -2.77 47.06
N LEU A 186 13.10 -3.64 46.78
CA LEU A 186 12.64 -4.67 47.71
C LEU A 186 13.76 -5.67 48.02
N ILE A 187 14.47 -6.14 47.02
CA ILE A 187 15.65 -7.01 47.19
C ILE A 187 16.73 -6.32 48.02
N GLN A 188 17.06 -5.05 47.69
CA GLN A 188 18.07 -4.28 48.42
C GLN A 188 17.70 -4.08 49.88
N ARG A 189 16.42 -3.77 50.17
CA ARG A 189 15.93 -3.63 51.56
C ARG A 189 16.02 -4.93 52.37
N ALA A 190 15.66 -6.04 51.73
CA ALA A 190 15.75 -7.35 52.35
C ALA A 190 17.20 -7.74 52.68
N ILE A 191 18.13 -7.52 51.73
CA ILE A 191 19.57 -7.75 51.93
C ILE A 191 20.13 -6.82 53.04
N LYS A 192 19.72 -5.53 53.05
CA LYS A 192 20.16 -4.57 54.08
C LYS A 192 19.68 -4.98 55.46
N LYS A 193 18.41 -5.41 55.61
CA LYS A 193 17.85 -5.91 56.86
C LYS A 193 18.62 -7.13 57.35
N ALA A 194 18.96 -8.07 56.49
CA ALA A 194 19.80 -9.23 56.84
C ALA A 194 21.18 -8.82 57.34
N ARG A 195 21.82 -7.81 56.70
CA ARG A 195 23.15 -7.32 57.04
C ARG A 195 23.19 -6.54 58.36
N GLU A 196 22.15 -5.76 58.66
CA GLU A 196 22.07 -4.89 59.86
C GLU A 196 21.36 -5.57 61.04
N GLY A 197 20.71 -6.74 60.86
CA GLY A 197 19.96 -7.50 61.83
C GLY A 197 20.63 -8.80 62.28
N ASP A 198 19.90 -9.88 62.16
CA ASP A 198 20.30 -11.24 62.63
C ASP A 198 21.23 -12.00 61.69
N GLY A 199 21.62 -11.41 60.54
CA GLY A 199 22.44 -12.03 59.53
C GLY A 199 21.72 -13.08 58.65
N ILE A 200 20.42 -13.24 58.84
CA ILE A 200 19.61 -14.21 58.07
C ILE A 200 19.31 -13.61 56.67
N LEU A 201 19.85 -14.23 55.62
CA LEU A 201 19.58 -13.83 54.25
C LEU A 201 18.11 -14.03 53.89
N PRO A 202 17.58 -13.19 52.96
CA PRO A 202 16.22 -13.40 52.43
C PRO A 202 16.05 -14.82 51.88
N GLU A 203 14.86 -15.35 52.00
CA GLU A 203 14.54 -16.67 51.43
C GLU A 203 14.86 -16.70 49.93
N LYS A 204 15.45 -17.82 49.48
CA LYS A 204 15.78 -18.03 48.08
C LYS A 204 14.58 -17.77 47.15
N LYS A 205 13.39 -18.27 47.52
CA LYS A 205 12.14 -18.09 46.81
C LYS A 205 11.77 -16.61 46.62
N PHE A 206 11.92 -15.80 47.64
CA PHE A 206 11.66 -14.36 47.60
C PHE A 206 12.57 -13.66 46.56
N LEU A 207 13.87 -14.01 46.55
CA LEU A 207 14.81 -13.43 45.61
C LEU A 207 14.50 -13.88 44.17
N GLU A 208 14.21 -15.17 43.96
CA GLU A 208 13.84 -15.72 42.64
C GLU A 208 12.58 -15.05 42.09
N GLU A 209 11.51 -14.95 42.89
CA GLU A 209 10.26 -14.31 42.45
C GLU A 209 10.47 -12.85 42.03
N HIS A 210 11.27 -12.07 42.76
CA HIS A 210 11.51 -10.67 42.44
C HIS A 210 12.46 -10.49 41.22
N LEU A 211 13.45 -11.37 41.08
CA LEU A 211 14.34 -11.39 39.91
C LEU A 211 13.59 -11.85 38.64
N ASP A 212 12.69 -12.80 38.74
CA ASP A 212 11.86 -13.26 37.62
C ASP A 212 10.98 -12.12 37.11
N VAL A 213 10.37 -11.33 38.00
CA VAL A 213 9.62 -10.14 37.57
C VAL A 213 10.53 -9.12 36.87
N VAL A 214 11.73 -8.87 37.41
CA VAL A 214 12.68 -7.94 36.75
C VAL A 214 13.05 -8.43 35.35
N ASN A 215 13.30 -9.73 35.17
CA ASN A 215 13.62 -10.31 33.87
C ASN A 215 12.43 -10.20 32.89
N GLN A 216 11.21 -10.49 33.36
CA GLN A 216 9.98 -10.35 32.55
C GLN A 216 9.76 -8.92 32.08
N GLU A 217 9.99 -7.92 32.95
CA GLU A 217 9.88 -6.51 32.59
C GLU A 217 10.96 -6.07 31.59
N ILE A 218 12.17 -6.59 31.70
CA ILE A 218 13.26 -6.34 30.74
C ILE A 218 12.91 -6.94 29.37
N ASP A 219 12.39 -8.16 29.33
CA ASP A 219 11.96 -8.81 28.09
C ASP A 219 10.81 -8.04 27.43
N GLY A 220 9.84 -7.58 28.22
CA GLY A 220 8.75 -6.70 27.78
C GLY A 220 9.26 -5.39 27.20
N LEU A 221 10.24 -4.75 27.86
CA LEU A 221 10.87 -3.53 27.38
C LEU A 221 11.60 -3.73 26.05
N ASN A 222 12.36 -4.82 25.92
CA ASN A 222 13.05 -5.17 24.68
C ASN A 222 12.07 -5.35 23.52
N LYS A 223 10.95 -6.05 23.76
CA LYS A 223 9.89 -6.23 22.78
C LYS A 223 9.29 -4.89 22.35
N LEU A 224 8.96 -4.03 23.31
CA LEU A 224 8.40 -2.69 23.07
C LEU A 224 9.34 -1.82 22.22
N VAL A 225 10.65 -1.85 22.51
CA VAL A 225 11.66 -1.13 21.70
C VAL A 225 11.73 -1.68 20.28
N MET A 226 11.70 -3.00 20.11
CA MET A 226 11.71 -3.61 18.77
C MET A 226 10.45 -3.29 17.98
N ASP A 227 9.26 -3.38 18.59
CA ASP A 227 7.99 -3.04 17.98
C ASP A 227 7.98 -1.56 17.53
N PHE A 228 8.53 -0.65 18.34
CA PHE A 228 8.67 0.75 17.99
C PHE A 228 9.62 0.98 16.81
N LEU A 229 10.81 0.39 16.86
CA LEU A 229 11.78 0.52 15.77
C LEU A 229 11.18 0.04 14.44
N PHE A 230 10.41 -1.03 14.48
CA PHE A 230 9.71 -1.54 13.31
C PHE A 230 8.58 -0.61 12.85
N ALA A 231 7.81 -0.02 13.81
CA ALA A 231 6.75 0.92 13.49
C ALA A 231 7.27 2.22 12.84
N VAL A 232 8.49 2.64 13.21
CA VAL A 232 9.13 3.88 12.73
C VAL A 232 9.86 3.68 11.41
N ARG A 233 10.49 2.53 11.19
CA ARG A 233 11.22 2.25 9.95
C ARG A 233 10.26 2.03 8.78
N PRO A 234 10.62 2.52 7.56
CA PRO A 234 9.91 2.10 6.36
C PRO A 234 10.07 0.58 6.19
N VAL A 235 8.96 -0.11 6.04
CA VAL A 235 8.98 -1.52 5.68
C VAL A 235 9.49 -1.60 4.23
N LYS A 236 10.57 -2.36 4.02
CA LYS A 236 11.03 -2.70 2.67
C LYS A 236 10.83 -4.19 2.50
N ALA A 237 9.84 -4.58 1.70
CA ALA A 237 9.55 -5.97 1.43
C ALA A 237 10.39 -6.48 0.24
N GLU A 238 11.00 -7.65 0.40
CA GLU A 238 11.62 -8.40 -0.69
C GLU A 238 10.58 -9.36 -1.28
N LEU A 239 9.77 -8.84 -2.23
CA LEU A 239 8.68 -9.58 -2.80
C LEU A 239 9.17 -10.74 -3.67
N THR A 240 8.77 -11.96 -3.32
CA THR A 240 9.03 -13.20 -4.07
C THR A 240 7.74 -13.94 -4.35
N LEU A 241 7.70 -14.73 -5.43
CA LEU A 241 6.56 -15.59 -5.75
C LEU A 241 6.51 -16.78 -4.78
N SER A 242 5.69 -16.66 -3.74
CA SER A 242 5.56 -17.61 -2.65
C SER A 242 4.17 -18.25 -2.57
N ASN A 243 4.09 -19.41 -1.92
CA ASN A 243 2.82 -20.07 -1.62
C ASN A 243 2.39 -19.72 -0.19
N PRO A 244 1.34 -18.90 -0.01
CA PRO A 244 0.88 -18.49 1.32
C PRO A 244 0.40 -19.65 2.20
N GLU A 245 -0.18 -20.69 1.60
CA GLU A 245 -0.70 -21.86 2.35
C GLU A 245 0.41 -22.59 3.10
N ASN A 246 1.61 -22.69 2.51
CA ASN A 246 2.75 -23.31 3.20
C ASN A 246 3.15 -22.52 4.44
N ILE A 247 3.10 -21.18 4.35
CA ILE A 247 3.44 -20.30 5.48
C ILE A 247 2.37 -20.42 6.57
N ILE A 248 1.09 -20.40 6.18
CA ILE A 248 -0.04 -20.57 7.10
C ILE A 248 0.06 -21.92 7.80
N LYS A 249 0.30 -23.01 7.06
CA LYS A 249 0.44 -24.35 7.62
C LYS A 249 1.57 -24.43 8.66
N ASN A 250 2.74 -23.88 8.34
CA ASN A 250 3.87 -23.88 9.28
C ASN A 250 3.53 -23.11 10.58
N ILE A 251 2.74 -22.05 10.49
CA ILE A 251 2.31 -21.28 11.66
C ILE A 251 1.25 -22.02 12.45
N THR A 252 0.26 -22.59 11.79
CA THR A 252 -0.78 -23.38 12.47
C THR A 252 -0.20 -24.59 13.17
N ASP A 253 0.72 -25.32 12.51
CA ASP A 253 1.42 -26.46 13.11
C ASP A 253 2.24 -26.04 14.35
N PHE A 254 2.84 -24.87 14.34
CA PHE A 254 3.60 -24.32 15.47
C PHE A 254 2.70 -23.96 16.68
N PHE A 255 1.56 -23.32 16.43
CA PHE A 255 0.66 -22.86 17.51
C PHE A 255 -0.32 -23.92 18.00
N THR A 256 -0.65 -24.92 17.23
CA THR A 256 -1.63 -25.97 17.56
C THR A 256 -1.37 -26.62 18.94
N PRO A 257 -0.13 -27.00 19.34
CA PRO A 257 0.11 -27.60 20.66
C PRO A 257 -0.20 -26.66 21.82
N GLU A 258 0.07 -25.35 21.68
CA GLU A 258 -0.20 -24.35 22.69
C GLU A 258 -1.70 -24.05 22.80
N PHE A 259 -2.36 -23.89 21.65
CA PHE A 259 -3.78 -23.55 21.59
C PHE A 259 -4.65 -24.70 22.09
N ASN A 260 -4.30 -25.94 21.75
CA ASN A 260 -4.99 -27.14 22.25
C ASN A 260 -4.91 -27.28 23.78
N ARG A 261 -3.77 -26.88 24.41
CA ARG A 261 -3.66 -26.87 25.87
C ARG A 261 -4.65 -25.91 26.53
N SER A 262 -5.12 -24.92 25.79
CA SER A 262 -6.11 -23.91 26.23
C SER A 262 -7.51 -24.20 25.68
N ASN A 263 -7.81 -25.42 25.24
CA ASN A 263 -9.09 -25.83 24.62
C ASN A 263 -9.49 -24.99 23.39
N VAL A 264 -8.50 -24.53 22.59
CA VAL A 264 -8.74 -23.80 21.34
C VAL A 264 -8.37 -24.69 20.15
N ASP A 265 -9.38 -25.03 19.33
CA ASP A 265 -9.23 -25.84 18.12
C ASP A 265 -8.78 -24.96 16.94
N VAL A 266 -7.75 -25.37 16.22
CA VAL A 266 -7.22 -24.67 15.04
C VAL A 266 -7.53 -25.48 13.78
N LYS A 267 -8.22 -24.83 12.83
CA LYS A 267 -8.57 -25.45 11.54
C LYS A 267 -7.99 -24.67 10.38
N THR A 268 -7.68 -25.40 9.31
CA THR A 268 -7.28 -24.82 8.02
C THR A 268 -8.24 -25.28 6.93
N ASP A 269 -8.70 -24.33 6.12
CA ASP A 269 -9.54 -24.55 4.95
C ASP A 269 -8.94 -23.83 3.75
N PHE A 270 -8.21 -24.55 2.91
CA PHE A 270 -7.46 -23.97 1.81
C PHE A 270 -8.17 -24.18 0.48
N VAL A 271 -8.07 -23.17 -0.39
CA VAL A 271 -8.54 -23.27 -1.76
C VAL A 271 -7.82 -24.40 -2.50
N ALA A 272 -8.58 -25.15 -3.34
CA ALA A 272 -8.00 -26.28 -4.09
C ALA A 272 -6.93 -25.86 -5.12
N GLU A 273 -7.03 -24.64 -5.65
CA GLU A 273 -6.09 -24.10 -6.63
C GLU A 273 -4.91 -23.41 -5.94
N LYS A 274 -3.74 -24.06 -5.96
CA LYS A 274 -2.50 -23.49 -5.40
C LYS A 274 -1.98 -22.37 -6.28
N LYS A 275 -2.21 -21.11 -5.88
CA LYS A 275 -1.63 -19.94 -6.54
C LYS A 275 -0.47 -19.37 -5.75
N ARG A 276 0.57 -18.94 -6.49
CA ARG A 276 1.66 -18.17 -5.91
C ARG A 276 1.34 -16.70 -6.02
N ILE A 277 1.68 -15.96 -4.98
CA ILE A 277 1.51 -14.50 -4.89
C ILE A 277 2.84 -13.84 -4.54
N LEU A 278 2.97 -12.55 -4.84
CA LEU A 278 4.16 -11.75 -4.52
C LEU A 278 4.08 -11.28 -3.07
N ILE A 279 4.87 -11.91 -2.21
CA ILE A 279 4.98 -11.58 -0.77
C ILE A 279 6.42 -11.76 -0.29
N ASP A 280 6.76 -11.13 0.82
CA ASP A 280 7.93 -11.44 1.62
C ASP A 280 7.51 -12.44 2.71
N ASP A 281 8.07 -13.65 2.67
CA ASP A 281 7.69 -14.77 3.55
C ASP A 281 7.87 -14.44 5.04
N LYS A 282 8.92 -13.69 5.39
CA LYS A 282 9.22 -13.33 6.79
C LYS A 282 8.20 -12.33 7.31
N LEU A 283 7.97 -11.27 6.54
CA LEU A 283 7.00 -10.24 6.90
C LEU A 283 5.57 -10.78 6.90
N PHE A 284 5.23 -11.63 5.94
CA PHE A 284 3.91 -12.26 5.92
C PHE A 284 3.67 -13.18 7.11
N ARG A 285 4.69 -13.95 7.51
CA ARG A 285 4.67 -14.74 8.75
C ARG A 285 4.38 -13.89 9.97
N GLU A 286 5.00 -12.73 10.08
CA GLU A 286 4.81 -11.80 11.19
C GLU A 286 3.37 -11.26 11.27
N VAL A 287 2.78 -10.91 10.11
CA VAL A 287 1.36 -10.53 10.03
C VAL A 287 0.46 -11.64 10.56
N LEU A 288 0.67 -12.88 10.10
CA LEU A 288 -0.14 -14.02 10.50
C LEU A 288 -0.01 -14.33 12.01
N ILE A 289 1.20 -14.23 12.56
CA ILE A 289 1.47 -14.43 13.99
C ILE A 289 0.71 -13.38 14.81
N ASN A 290 0.78 -12.10 14.44
CA ASN A 290 0.10 -11.02 15.13
C ASN A 290 -1.43 -11.22 15.15
N ILE A 291 -2.01 -11.62 14.03
CA ILE A 291 -3.46 -11.89 13.95
C ILE A 291 -3.82 -13.14 14.75
N ALA A 292 -3.06 -14.25 14.63
CA ALA A 292 -3.30 -15.49 15.35
C ALA A 292 -3.24 -15.32 16.89
N GLN A 293 -2.25 -14.58 17.38
CA GLN A 293 -2.12 -14.27 18.80
C GLN A 293 -3.26 -13.37 19.31
N ASN A 294 -3.75 -12.45 18.46
CA ASN A 294 -4.91 -11.64 18.82
C ASN A 294 -6.19 -12.48 18.89
N ALA A 295 -6.40 -13.35 17.90
CA ALA A 295 -7.51 -14.30 17.88
C ALA A 295 -7.48 -15.23 19.10
N PHE A 296 -6.31 -15.81 19.43
CA PHE A 296 -6.13 -16.67 20.58
C PHE A 296 -6.46 -15.96 21.91
N ALA A 297 -5.94 -14.74 22.09
CA ALA A 297 -6.23 -13.95 23.29
C ALA A 297 -7.73 -13.62 23.43
N ALA A 298 -8.41 -13.29 22.32
CA ALA A 298 -9.84 -12.99 22.31
C ALA A 298 -10.69 -14.23 22.66
N VAL A 299 -10.30 -15.39 22.14
CA VAL A 299 -10.94 -16.66 22.45
C VAL A 299 -10.72 -17.01 23.92
N LYS A 300 -9.47 -16.95 24.39
CA LYS A 300 -9.11 -17.28 25.77
C LYS A 300 -9.88 -16.41 26.80
N SER A 301 -9.93 -15.08 26.57
CA SER A 301 -10.67 -14.16 27.44
C SER A 301 -12.15 -14.53 27.54
N LYS A 302 -12.82 -14.83 26.42
CA LYS A 302 -14.23 -15.22 26.40
C LYS A 302 -14.50 -16.49 27.20
N PHE A 303 -13.64 -17.50 27.08
CA PHE A 303 -13.86 -18.79 27.72
C PHE A 303 -13.40 -18.82 29.19
N GLU A 304 -12.46 -17.97 29.62
CA GLU A 304 -12.11 -17.78 31.04
C GLU A 304 -13.25 -17.09 31.78
N GLU A 305 -13.89 -16.05 31.21
CA GLU A 305 -15.06 -15.38 31.77
C GLU A 305 -16.28 -16.32 31.93
N CYS A 306 -16.50 -17.21 30.93
CA CYS A 306 -17.61 -18.16 30.97
C CYS A 306 -17.42 -19.30 31.98
N SER A 307 -16.16 -19.65 32.35
CA SER A 307 -15.90 -20.75 33.31
C SER A 307 -16.10 -20.35 34.76
N GLU A 308 -16.12 -19.06 35.09
CA GLU A 308 -16.41 -18.57 36.43
C GLU A 308 -17.93 -18.58 36.80
N ASP A 309 -18.82 -18.56 35.79
CA ASP A 309 -20.28 -18.47 35.96
C ASP A 309 -21.05 -19.80 35.80
N SER A 310 -20.38 -20.91 35.46
CA SER A 310 -21.08 -22.13 35.06
C SER A 310 -21.20 -23.17 36.21
N SER A 311 -22.37 -23.16 36.84
CA SER A 311 -22.92 -24.31 37.59
C SER A 311 -24.04 -24.97 36.78
N SER A 312 -23.77 -25.60 35.65
CA SER A 312 -24.72 -26.53 34.96
C SER A 312 -24.18 -27.11 33.69
N ASP A 313 -24.58 -28.35 33.39
CA ASP A 313 -24.33 -29.26 32.29
C ASP A 313 -24.46 -28.67 30.84
N GLU A 314 -23.78 -27.58 30.49
CA GLU A 314 -23.74 -27.10 29.10
C GLU A 314 -22.45 -27.58 28.41
N LYS A 315 -22.66 -28.14 27.21
CA LYS A 315 -21.63 -28.58 26.26
C LYS A 315 -20.38 -27.70 26.35
N GLU A 316 -19.22 -28.32 26.62
CA GLU A 316 -17.91 -27.67 26.49
C GLU A 316 -17.85 -26.88 25.18
N MET A 317 -18.10 -25.56 25.27
CA MET A 317 -17.89 -24.68 24.14
C MET A 317 -16.39 -24.58 23.91
N THR A 318 -15.89 -25.14 22.85
CA THR A 318 -14.48 -25.09 22.47
C THR A 318 -14.18 -23.80 21.71
N GLY A 319 -13.10 -23.14 22.10
CA GLY A 319 -12.55 -22.05 21.32
C GLY A 319 -12.17 -22.54 19.93
N ARG A 320 -12.35 -21.68 18.90
CA ARG A 320 -12.05 -22.04 17.53
C ARG A 320 -11.36 -20.90 16.79
N ILE A 321 -10.29 -21.26 16.07
CA ILE A 321 -9.60 -20.34 15.12
C ILE A 321 -9.52 -21.09 13.78
N VAL A 322 -9.98 -20.43 12.72
CA VAL A 322 -10.00 -21.00 11.35
C VAL A 322 -9.19 -20.12 10.41
N PHE A 323 -8.20 -20.72 9.75
CA PHE A 323 -7.47 -20.09 8.66
C PHE A 323 -8.04 -20.61 7.34
N SER A 324 -8.58 -19.72 6.52
CA SER A 324 -9.13 -20.07 5.22
C SER A 324 -8.50 -19.23 4.11
N THR A 325 -8.40 -19.83 2.91
CA THR A 325 -7.92 -19.15 1.72
C THR A 325 -8.92 -19.31 0.60
N PHE A 326 -9.15 -18.25 -0.19
CA PHE A 326 -9.99 -18.31 -1.38
C PHE A 326 -9.57 -17.24 -2.40
N ILE A 327 -10.00 -17.44 -3.64
CA ILE A 327 -9.72 -16.53 -4.75
C ILE A 327 -11.04 -15.92 -5.20
N LYS A 328 -11.09 -14.61 -5.29
CA LYS A 328 -12.25 -13.86 -5.77
C LYS A 328 -11.78 -12.63 -6.55
N ASP A 329 -12.32 -12.42 -7.76
CA ASP A 329 -12.07 -11.24 -8.59
C ASP A 329 -10.56 -10.94 -8.76
N ASP A 330 -9.75 -11.95 -9.13
CA ASP A 330 -8.27 -11.88 -9.26
C ASP A 330 -7.54 -11.43 -7.98
N LYS A 331 -8.16 -11.62 -6.82
CA LYS A 331 -7.58 -11.37 -5.51
C LYS A 331 -7.46 -12.66 -4.73
N TYR A 332 -6.30 -12.86 -4.12
CA TYR A 332 -6.06 -13.93 -3.16
C TYR A 332 -6.42 -13.43 -1.77
N ILE A 333 -7.31 -14.12 -1.09
CA ILE A 333 -7.81 -13.71 0.22
C ILE A 333 -7.43 -14.76 1.25
N VAL A 334 -6.77 -14.31 2.31
CA VAL A 334 -6.53 -15.11 3.52
C VAL A 334 -7.43 -14.57 4.62
N ALA A 335 -8.32 -15.40 5.12
CA ALA A 335 -9.19 -15.04 6.22
C ALA A 335 -8.83 -15.84 7.48
N ILE A 336 -8.72 -15.15 8.60
CA ILE A 336 -8.50 -15.71 9.93
C ILE A 336 -9.73 -15.36 10.77
N SER A 337 -10.49 -16.37 11.15
CA SER A 337 -11.73 -16.24 11.91
C SER A 337 -11.57 -16.85 13.30
N ASP A 338 -12.05 -16.16 14.30
CA ASP A 338 -12.14 -16.65 15.67
C ASP A 338 -13.59 -16.54 16.21
N ASN A 339 -13.91 -17.28 17.25
CA ASN A 339 -15.16 -17.20 17.99
C ASN A 339 -14.98 -16.56 19.38
N GLY A 340 -14.03 -15.65 19.51
CA GLY A 340 -13.69 -14.96 20.73
C GLY A 340 -14.73 -13.92 21.18
N CYS A 341 -14.32 -12.99 22.04
CA CYS A 341 -15.19 -11.93 22.58
C CYS A 341 -15.65 -10.91 21.52
N GLY A 342 -15.01 -10.87 20.35
CA GLY A 342 -15.31 -9.90 19.30
C GLY A 342 -15.06 -8.45 19.72
N MET A 343 -15.45 -7.52 18.86
CA MET A 343 -15.25 -6.08 19.00
C MET A 343 -16.51 -5.33 18.62
N ASP A 344 -16.76 -4.19 19.27
CA ASP A 344 -17.75 -3.22 18.79
C ASP A 344 -17.23 -2.44 17.57
N SER A 345 -18.11 -1.69 16.91
CA SER A 345 -17.79 -0.95 15.69
C SER A 345 -16.74 0.15 15.91
N GLU A 346 -16.71 0.76 17.09
CA GLU A 346 -15.72 1.78 17.44
C GLU A 346 -14.33 1.15 17.55
N THR A 347 -14.18 0.08 18.30
CA THR A 347 -12.94 -0.69 18.41
C THR A 347 -12.46 -1.22 17.07
N ALA A 348 -13.37 -1.81 16.28
CA ALA A 348 -13.03 -2.36 14.96
C ALA A 348 -12.53 -1.28 13.98
N SER A 349 -13.02 -0.05 14.07
CA SER A 349 -12.56 1.06 13.24
C SER A 349 -11.16 1.55 13.60
N ARG A 350 -10.74 1.39 14.86
CA ARG A 350 -9.50 1.91 15.42
C ARG A 350 -8.37 0.88 15.56
N ILE A 351 -8.66 -0.41 15.36
CA ILE A 351 -7.73 -1.51 15.63
C ILE A 351 -6.38 -1.39 14.89
N PHE A 352 -6.34 -0.65 13.78
CA PHE A 352 -5.12 -0.40 13.01
C PHE A 352 -4.41 0.90 13.40
N GLU A 353 -5.00 1.70 14.30
CA GLU A 353 -4.35 2.89 14.85
C GLU A 353 -3.16 2.50 15.73
N PRO A 354 -2.02 3.20 15.61
CA PRO A 354 -0.88 2.97 16.50
C PRO A 354 -1.24 3.15 17.98
N TYR A 355 -0.76 2.24 18.84
CA TYR A 355 -1.00 2.19 20.29
C TYR A 355 -2.47 2.00 20.71
N PHE A 356 -3.36 1.75 19.79
CA PHE A 356 -4.71 1.39 20.15
C PHE A 356 -4.74 -0.07 20.64
N THR A 357 -5.12 -0.27 21.88
CA THR A 357 -5.26 -1.59 22.51
C THR A 357 -6.36 -1.60 23.54
N THR A 358 -7.10 -2.68 23.61
CA THR A 358 -8.06 -2.99 24.68
C THR A 358 -7.48 -3.94 25.72
N LYS A 359 -6.24 -4.43 25.49
CA LYS A 359 -5.56 -5.39 26.39
C LYS A 359 -4.67 -4.65 27.37
N ALA A 360 -4.69 -5.06 28.65
CA ALA A 360 -3.89 -4.44 29.71
C ALA A 360 -2.37 -4.45 29.42
N ASN A 361 -1.87 -5.49 28.76
CA ASN A 361 -0.44 -5.66 28.46
C ASN A 361 -0.15 -5.60 26.93
N GLY A 362 -1.04 -4.98 26.16
CA GLY A 362 -0.88 -4.88 24.69
C GLY A 362 -0.16 -3.59 24.31
N THR A 363 0.85 -3.66 23.43
CA THR A 363 1.54 -2.48 22.88
C THR A 363 0.72 -1.71 21.86
N GLY A 364 -0.37 -2.27 21.32
CA GLY A 364 -1.18 -1.67 20.28
C GLY A 364 -0.45 -1.46 18.94
N LEU A 365 0.74 -2.04 18.77
CA LEU A 365 1.56 -1.87 17.55
C LEU A 365 1.43 -3.04 16.55
N GLY A 366 1.06 -4.23 17.01
CA GLY A 366 1.04 -5.43 16.16
C GLY A 366 0.09 -5.32 14.97
N MET A 367 -1.11 -4.77 15.14
CA MET A 367 -2.07 -4.59 14.05
C MET A 367 -1.70 -3.45 13.11
N THR A 368 -1.08 -2.38 13.62
CA THR A 368 -0.50 -1.31 12.81
C THR A 368 0.62 -1.84 11.91
N MET A 369 1.47 -2.73 12.45
CA MET A 369 2.52 -3.41 11.67
C MET A 369 1.93 -4.29 10.58
N ALA A 370 0.93 -5.12 10.91
CA ALA A 370 0.23 -5.95 9.94
C ALA A 370 -0.35 -5.11 8.79
N TYR A 371 -0.99 -3.98 9.10
CA TYR A 371 -1.52 -3.06 8.10
C TYR A 371 -0.42 -2.51 7.17
N LYS A 372 0.71 -2.03 7.73
CA LYS A 372 1.84 -1.49 6.94
C LYS A 372 2.45 -2.54 6.03
N ILE A 373 2.68 -3.76 6.52
CA ILE A 373 3.26 -4.86 5.74
C ILE A 373 2.34 -5.22 4.58
N ILE A 374 1.04 -5.36 4.82
CA ILE A 374 0.08 -5.71 3.77
C ILE A 374 -0.04 -4.60 2.73
N LYS A 375 0.02 -3.33 3.12
CA LYS A 375 0.08 -2.19 2.19
C LYS A 375 1.35 -2.21 1.33
N GLU A 376 2.50 -2.58 1.89
CA GLU A 376 3.75 -2.72 1.14
C GLU A 376 3.68 -3.86 0.11
N PHE A 377 2.90 -4.90 0.36
CA PHE A 377 2.60 -5.96 -0.62
C PHE A 377 1.58 -5.53 -1.70
N GLY A 378 1.11 -4.27 -1.69
CA GLY A 378 0.04 -3.79 -2.57
C GLY A 378 -1.34 -4.37 -2.23
N GLY A 379 -1.51 -4.90 -1.02
CA GLY A 379 -2.73 -5.52 -0.53
C GLY A 379 -3.58 -4.62 0.36
N GLU A 380 -4.61 -5.23 0.91
CA GLU A 380 -5.55 -4.62 1.86
C GLU A 380 -5.83 -5.59 3.02
N ILE A 381 -6.00 -5.05 4.23
CA ILE A 381 -6.46 -5.82 5.39
C ILE A 381 -7.77 -5.23 5.89
N GLN A 382 -8.75 -6.09 6.13
CA GLN A 382 -10.08 -5.74 6.61
C GLN A 382 -10.42 -6.56 7.83
N VAL A 383 -11.28 -6.01 8.72
CA VAL A 383 -11.82 -6.71 9.87
C VAL A 383 -13.35 -6.63 9.85
N LYS A 384 -14.00 -7.74 10.18
CA LYS A 384 -15.43 -7.81 10.50
C LYS A 384 -15.55 -8.46 11.85
N SER A 385 -16.22 -7.80 12.78
CA SER A 385 -16.39 -8.30 14.14
C SER A 385 -17.69 -7.82 14.73
N GLU A 386 -18.27 -8.64 15.60
CA GLU A 386 -19.43 -8.32 16.40
C GLU A 386 -19.17 -8.77 17.83
N LYS A 387 -19.52 -7.92 18.80
CA LYS A 387 -19.26 -8.20 20.21
C LYS A 387 -19.99 -9.47 20.65
N GLY A 388 -19.24 -10.42 21.17
CA GLY A 388 -19.74 -11.74 21.58
C GLY A 388 -19.68 -12.83 20.50
N GLU A 389 -19.56 -12.49 19.20
CA GLU A 389 -19.59 -13.44 18.08
C GLU A 389 -18.20 -13.80 17.55
N GLY A 390 -17.18 -12.98 17.88
CA GLY A 390 -15.81 -13.16 17.41
C GLY A 390 -15.40 -12.17 16.32
N ALA A 391 -14.31 -12.46 15.61
CA ALA A 391 -13.79 -11.60 14.56
C ALA A 391 -13.32 -12.39 13.32
N VAL A 392 -13.36 -11.74 12.16
CA VAL A 392 -12.79 -12.23 10.90
C VAL A 392 -11.85 -11.17 10.35
N PHE A 393 -10.57 -11.48 10.30
CA PHE A 393 -9.56 -10.69 9.61
C PHE A 393 -9.36 -11.22 8.19
N SER A 394 -9.47 -10.34 7.20
CA SER A 394 -9.31 -10.68 5.79
C SER A 394 -8.12 -9.93 5.21
N ILE A 395 -7.09 -10.64 4.80
CA ILE A 395 -5.93 -10.13 4.07
C ILE A 395 -6.20 -10.36 2.58
N ILE A 396 -6.23 -9.29 1.80
CA ILE A 396 -6.58 -9.29 0.38
C ILE A 396 -5.33 -8.89 -0.40
N LEU A 397 -4.81 -9.80 -1.22
CA LEU A 397 -3.57 -9.61 -1.99
C LEU A 397 -3.86 -9.75 -3.49
N PRO A 398 -3.22 -8.96 -4.36
CA PRO A 398 -3.37 -9.09 -5.79
C PRO A 398 -2.76 -10.42 -6.27
N VAL A 399 -3.47 -11.13 -7.15
CA VAL A 399 -2.90 -12.28 -7.86
C VAL A 399 -2.14 -11.76 -9.07
N PRO A 400 -0.83 -12.08 -9.25
CA PRO A 400 -0.11 -11.69 -10.44
C PRO A 400 -0.80 -12.25 -11.68
N GLN A 401 -1.27 -11.37 -12.57
CA GLN A 401 -1.85 -11.79 -13.84
C GLN A 401 -0.71 -12.26 -14.76
N THR A 402 -0.55 -13.55 -14.87
CA THR A 402 0.32 -14.30 -15.78
C THR A 402 1.82 -14.31 -15.51
N GLU A 403 2.38 -15.51 -15.42
CA GLU A 403 3.83 -15.81 -15.46
C GLU A 403 4.53 -15.27 -16.74
N LYS A 404 3.79 -14.78 -17.73
CA LYS A 404 4.29 -14.25 -19.01
C LYS A 404 4.92 -12.85 -18.93
N LYS A 405 4.73 -12.09 -17.86
CA LYS A 405 5.33 -10.74 -17.71
C LYS A 405 6.63 -10.68 -16.91
N LEU A 406 7.06 -11.80 -16.31
CA LEU A 406 8.31 -11.87 -15.53
C LEU A 406 9.52 -12.41 -16.32
N LEU A 407 9.34 -12.71 -17.61
CA LEU A 407 10.40 -13.23 -18.51
C LEU A 407 10.62 -12.33 -19.73
N ALA A 408 10.21 -11.05 -19.69
CA ALA A 408 10.50 -10.09 -20.76
C ALA A 408 11.28 -8.91 -20.18
#